data_b69c2b641d03990ebc52d9fe280ceb6d
#
_entry.id   b69c2b641d03990ebc52d9fe280ceb6d
#
_cell.length_a   1.000
_cell.length_b   1.000
_cell.length_c   1.000
_cell.angle_alpha   90.00
_cell.angle_beta   90.00
_cell.angle_gamma   90.00
#
_symmetry.space_group_name_H-M   'P 1'
#
loop_
_entity.id
_entity.type
_entity.pdbx_description
1 polymer ?
#
loop_
_entity_poly.entity_id
_entity_poly.type
_entity_poly.pdbx_seq_one_letter_code
_entity_poly.pdbx_strand_id
1 'polypeptide(L)'
;MMKYFITAMMCMFFGSAYVLAGDAEETQMLETKKCVACDLNNAWFESAALRKADFSGANLYRANLEYADLRGANFTGANLSNARLRGANLTGAIFDGATLKYTNFGEANLSNASFVDAKMRGARFHNTNTDGIRS
;
A
#
# COMPACT_ATOMS: atom_id res chain seq x y z
N MET A 1 -4.59 -15.16 -11.02
CA MET A 1 -5.79 -15.46 -10.25
C MET A 1 -5.56 -16.13 -8.90
N MET A 2 -4.42 -16.73 -8.67
CA MET A 2 -4.05 -17.36 -7.38
C MET A 2 -3.39 -16.40 -6.37
N LYS A 3 -3.10 -15.18 -6.74
CA LYS A 3 -2.52 -14.14 -5.86
C LYS A 3 -3.40 -13.77 -4.65
N TYR A 4 -4.69 -14.07 -4.71
CA TYR A 4 -5.67 -13.59 -3.74
C TYR A 4 -5.89 -14.50 -2.52
N PHE A 5 -5.46 -15.75 -2.56
CA PHE A 5 -5.72 -16.70 -1.50
C PHE A 5 -4.61 -16.83 -0.45
N ILE A 6 -3.45 -16.26 -0.70
CA ILE A 6 -2.24 -16.56 0.07
C ILE A 6 -2.05 -15.61 1.24
N THR A 7 -2.49 -14.37 1.11
CA THR A 7 -2.37 -13.35 2.16
C THR A 7 -3.10 -13.72 3.44
N ALA A 8 -4.26 -14.36 3.34
CA ALA A 8 -5.02 -14.80 4.51
C ALA A 8 -4.41 -16.03 5.21
N MET A 9 -3.73 -16.90 4.48
CA MET A 9 -3.09 -18.09 5.04
C MET A 9 -1.70 -17.84 5.60
N MET A 10 -0.97 -16.89 5.06
CA MET A 10 0.39 -16.56 5.55
C MET A 10 0.41 -15.84 6.89
N CYS A 11 -0.67 -15.18 7.30
CA CYS A 11 -0.76 -14.59 8.62
C CYS A 11 -0.80 -15.62 9.75
N MET A 12 -0.97 -16.90 9.46
CA MET A 12 -1.18 -17.94 10.47
C MET A 12 -0.02 -18.92 10.68
N PHE A 13 1.03 -18.90 9.85
CA PHE A 13 2.12 -19.87 9.99
C PHE A 13 3.50 -19.24 9.92
N PHE A 14 4.19 -19.28 11.05
CA PHE A 14 5.59 -18.95 11.19
C PHE A 14 6.47 -19.83 10.28
N GLY A 15 7.17 -19.23 9.33
CA GLY A 15 8.43 -19.74 8.77
C GLY A 15 8.40 -21.03 7.99
N SER A 16 7.28 -21.66 7.69
CA SER A 16 7.25 -22.84 6.83
C SER A 16 6.50 -22.57 5.55
N ALA A 17 7.23 -22.51 4.52
CA ALA A 17 7.09 -22.98 3.14
C ALA A 17 5.68 -23.27 2.57
N TYR A 18 4.70 -22.49 2.88
CA TYR A 18 3.49 -22.43 2.03
C TYR A 18 3.51 -21.17 1.18
N VAL A 19 4.63 -20.93 0.51
CA VAL A 19 4.64 -20.04 -0.66
C VAL A 19 3.96 -20.79 -1.80
N LEU A 20 2.67 -21.05 -1.66
CA LEU A 20 1.85 -21.50 -2.76
C LEU A 20 1.48 -20.28 -3.57
N ALA A 21 2.26 -20.02 -4.62
CA ALA A 21 1.91 -19.14 -5.72
C ALA A 21 1.58 -17.67 -5.35
N GLY A 22 2.16 -17.13 -4.26
CA GLY A 22 2.31 -15.70 -4.09
C GLY A 22 3.51 -15.24 -4.88
N ASP A 23 3.44 -14.03 -5.42
CA ASP A 23 4.60 -13.37 -5.95
C ASP A 23 5.68 -13.32 -4.86
N ALA A 24 6.92 -13.66 -5.19
CA ALA A 24 8.01 -13.65 -4.20
C ALA A 24 8.17 -12.27 -3.54
N GLU A 25 7.86 -11.20 -4.28
CA GLU A 25 7.92 -9.82 -3.80
C GLU A 25 6.80 -9.48 -2.81
N GLU A 26 5.59 -9.99 -3.04
CA GLU A 26 4.47 -9.84 -2.11
C GLU A 26 4.77 -10.56 -0.78
N THR A 27 5.31 -11.76 -0.84
CA THR A 27 5.76 -12.53 0.33
C THR A 27 6.86 -11.79 1.07
N GLN A 28 7.89 -11.32 0.36
CA GLN A 28 8.96 -10.51 0.94
C GLN A 28 8.42 -9.30 1.66
N MET A 29 7.45 -8.58 1.06
CA MET A 29 6.86 -7.40 1.65
C MET A 29 6.14 -7.70 2.96
N LEU A 30 5.38 -8.77 3.02
CA LEU A 30 4.66 -9.16 4.23
C LEU A 30 5.61 -9.57 5.37
N GLU A 31 6.71 -10.24 5.05
CA GLU A 31 7.68 -10.72 6.02
C GLU A 31 8.66 -9.62 6.49
N THR A 32 9.25 -8.88 5.55
CA THR A 32 10.32 -7.92 5.85
C THR A 32 9.85 -6.49 5.97
N LYS A 33 8.64 -6.16 5.43
CA LYS A 33 8.11 -4.80 5.27
C LYS A 33 9.01 -3.89 4.43
N LYS A 34 9.79 -4.49 3.54
CA LYS A 34 10.68 -3.77 2.62
C LYS A 34 10.54 -4.33 1.21
N CYS A 35 10.12 -3.47 0.31
CA CYS A 35 10.00 -3.81 -1.10
C CYS A 35 10.33 -2.60 -1.98
N VAL A 36 11.58 -2.18 -1.91
CA VAL A 36 12.08 -1.03 -2.69
C VAL A 36 12.14 -1.40 -4.17
N ALA A 37 11.47 -0.61 -5.01
CA ALA A 37 11.39 -0.80 -6.46
C ALA A 37 10.84 -2.17 -6.90
N CYS A 38 10.14 -2.91 -6.04
CA CYS A 38 9.53 -4.19 -6.37
C CYS A 38 8.35 -4.05 -7.35
N ASP A 39 8.06 -5.12 -8.10
CA ASP A 39 6.82 -5.22 -8.85
C ASP A 39 5.71 -5.87 -8.01
N LEU A 40 4.88 -5.05 -7.42
CA LEU A 40 3.70 -5.42 -6.63
C LEU A 40 2.39 -5.15 -7.39
N ASN A 41 2.45 -5.21 -8.71
CA ASN A 41 1.30 -5.02 -9.59
C ASN A 41 0.19 -6.01 -9.25
N ASN A 42 -1.02 -5.51 -8.98
CA ASN A 42 -2.18 -6.27 -8.52
C ASN A 42 -1.99 -7.03 -7.19
N ALA A 43 -0.97 -6.73 -6.40
CA ALA A 43 -0.74 -7.37 -5.11
C ALA A 43 -1.94 -7.21 -4.17
N TRP A 44 -2.13 -8.17 -3.26
CA TRP A 44 -3.25 -8.19 -2.33
C TRP A 44 -2.77 -8.03 -0.88
N PHE A 45 -2.96 -6.85 -0.32
CA PHE A 45 -2.58 -6.48 1.04
C PHE A 45 -3.78 -6.01 1.88
N GLU A 46 -4.99 -6.47 1.55
CA GLU A 46 -6.18 -6.10 2.31
C GLU A 46 -6.02 -6.46 3.79
N SER A 47 -6.29 -5.50 4.67
CA SER A 47 -6.15 -5.62 6.12
C SER A 47 -4.75 -6.01 6.62
N ALA A 48 -3.73 -5.92 5.80
CA ALA A 48 -2.36 -6.28 6.16
C ALA A 48 -1.76 -5.29 7.19
N ALA A 49 -0.92 -5.82 8.10
CA ALA A 49 -0.19 -5.04 9.09
C ALA A 49 1.16 -4.56 8.52
N LEU A 50 1.17 -3.40 7.86
CA LEU A 50 2.30 -2.85 7.10
C LEU A 50 2.81 -1.51 7.66
N ARG A 51 2.76 -1.35 8.99
CA ARG A 51 3.31 -0.15 9.64
C ARG A 51 4.78 0.03 9.29
N LYS A 52 5.14 1.28 8.93
CA LYS A 52 6.49 1.68 8.54
C LYS A 52 7.07 0.87 7.39
N ALA A 53 6.22 0.22 6.61
CA ALA A 53 6.65 -0.52 5.43
C ALA A 53 7.30 0.40 4.40
N ASP A 54 8.32 -0.10 3.71
CA ASP A 54 9.03 0.64 2.67
C ASP A 54 8.65 0.11 1.29
N PHE A 55 7.82 0.90 0.59
CA PHE A 55 7.38 0.69 -0.78
C PHE A 55 8.03 1.70 -1.74
N SER A 56 9.12 2.33 -1.36
CA SER A 56 9.73 3.37 -2.19
C SER A 56 10.06 2.85 -3.59
N GLY A 57 9.62 3.58 -4.61
CA GLY A 57 9.78 3.21 -6.01
C GLY A 57 9.01 1.97 -6.48
N ALA A 58 8.24 1.30 -5.61
CA ALA A 58 7.52 0.08 -5.96
C ALA A 58 6.41 0.33 -6.99
N ASN A 59 6.13 -0.68 -7.82
CA ASN A 59 4.98 -0.69 -8.71
C ASN A 59 3.78 -1.35 -8.03
N LEU A 60 2.89 -0.55 -7.46
CA LEU A 60 1.64 -0.96 -6.80
C LEU A 60 0.41 -0.71 -7.69
N TYR A 61 0.59 -0.74 -9.01
CA TYR A 61 -0.52 -0.56 -9.95
C TYR A 61 -1.64 -1.56 -9.66
N ARG A 62 -2.87 -1.04 -9.43
CA ARG A 62 -4.05 -1.85 -9.06
C ARG A 62 -3.92 -2.71 -7.79
N ALA A 63 -2.93 -2.47 -6.95
CA ALA A 63 -2.82 -3.21 -5.68
C ALA A 63 -4.04 -2.94 -4.78
N ASN A 64 -4.44 -3.96 -4.00
CA ASN A 64 -5.46 -3.84 -2.98
C ASN A 64 -4.82 -3.68 -1.60
N LEU A 65 -4.93 -2.49 -1.03
CA LEU A 65 -4.45 -2.10 0.30
C LEU A 65 -5.61 -1.64 1.20
N GLU A 66 -6.84 -2.06 0.88
CA GLU A 66 -8.01 -1.66 1.65
C GLU A 66 -7.89 -2.12 3.11
N TYR A 67 -8.25 -1.22 4.03
CA TYR A 67 -8.23 -1.47 5.48
C TYR A 67 -6.86 -1.84 6.06
N ALA A 68 -5.77 -1.72 5.29
CA ALA A 68 -4.42 -2.02 5.78
C ALA A 68 -3.94 -0.99 6.82
N ASP A 69 -3.12 -1.44 7.75
CA ASP A 69 -2.40 -0.56 8.69
C ASP A 69 -1.07 -0.14 8.06
N LEU A 70 -1.05 1.05 7.46
CA LEU A 70 0.06 1.63 6.72
C LEU A 70 0.66 2.87 7.42
N ARG A 71 0.48 2.99 8.72
CA ARG A 71 0.99 4.12 9.48
C ARG A 71 2.50 4.28 9.31
N GLY A 72 2.93 5.47 8.87
CA GLY A 72 4.33 5.77 8.62
C GLY A 72 4.96 5.02 7.45
N ALA A 73 4.17 4.38 6.58
CA ALA A 73 4.68 3.70 5.38
C ALA A 73 5.27 4.70 4.39
N ASN A 74 6.31 4.28 3.68
CA ASN A 74 7.02 5.07 2.68
C ASN A 74 6.66 4.63 1.26
N PHE A 75 5.93 5.48 0.53
CA PHE A 75 5.57 5.31 -0.88
C PHE A 75 6.29 6.30 -1.80
N THR A 76 7.42 6.85 -1.37
CA THR A 76 8.17 7.83 -2.16
C THR A 76 8.46 7.29 -3.56
N GLY A 77 8.03 8.02 -4.59
CA GLY A 77 8.22 7.63 -5.99
C GLY A 77 7.48 6.38 -6.45
N ALA A 78 6.65 5.76 -5.61
CA ALA A 78 5.89 4.56 -5.98
C ALA A 78 4.79 4.85 -7.01
N ASN A 79 4.41 3.83 -7.79
CA ASN A 79 3.26 3.90 -8.68
C ASN A 79 2.05 3.19 -8.05
N LEU A 80 1.09 3.97 -7.53
CA LEU A 80 -0.17 3.46 -6.98
C LEU A 80 -1.37 3.74 -7.90
N SER A 81 -1.14 3.91 -9.20
CA SER A 81 -2.24 4.20 -10.12
C SER A 81 -3.30 3.10 -10.04
N ASN A 82 -4.58 3.51 -9.92
CA ASN A 82 -5.73 2.60 -9.72
C ASN A 82 -5.67 1.72 -8.47
N ALA A 83 -4.75 1.94 -7.55
CA ALA A 83 -4.70 1.20 -6.28
C ALA A 83 -5.91 1.53 -5.40
N ARG A 84 -6.28 0.59 -4.53
CA ARG A 84 -7.38 0.69 -3.58
C ARG A 84 -6.82 0.84 -2.18
N LEU A 85 -7.06 1.98 -1.55
CA LEU A 85 -6.62 2.33 -0.19
C LEU A 85 -7.80 2.72 0.70
N ARG A 86 -9.03 2.30 0.30
CA ARG A 86 -10.23 2.60 1.06
C ARG A 86 -10.11 2.09 2.50
N GLY A 87 -10.44 2.94 3.45
CA GLY A 87 -10.42 2.59 4.87
C GLY A 87 -9.03 2.32 5.46
N ALA A 88 -7.95 2.48 4.69
CA ALA A 88 -6.59 2.27 5.19
C ALA A 88 -6.19 3.31 6.24
N ASN A 89 -5.38 2.92 7.20
CA ASN A 89 -4.76 3.86 8.12
C ASN A 89 -3.38 4.29 7.58
N LEU A 90 -3.31 5.49 7.04
CA LEU A 90 -2.16 6.08 6.38
C LEU A 90 -1.56 7.25 7.18
N THR A 91 -1.84 7.31 8.49
CA THR A 91 -1.32 8.37 9.36
C THR A 91 0.20 8.46 9.22
N GLY A 92 0.69 9.64 8.84
CA GLY A 92 2.12 9.91 8.67
C GLY A 92 2.78 9.19 7.48
N ALA A 93 2.00 8.59 6.56
CA ALA A 93 2.55 7.97 5.35
C ALA A 93 3.17 9.03 4.41
N ILE A 94 4.16 8.62 3.62
CA ILE A 94 4.89 9.49 2.70
C ILE A 94 4.60 9.07 1.27
N PHE A 95 3.98 9.96 0.48
CA PHE A 95 3.68 9.79 -0.95
C PHE A 95 4.47 10.76 -1.84
N ASP A 96 5.58 11.29 -1.35
CA ASP A 96 6.35 12.30 -2.07
C ASP A 96 6.81 11.76 -3.43
N GLY A 97 6.50 12.49 -4.50
CA GLY A 97 6.80 12.10 -5.88
C GLY A 97 6.03 10.87 -6.40
N ALA A 98 5.11 10.29 -5.61
CA ALA A 98 4.34 9.11 -6.02
C ALA A 98 3.36 9.43 -7.16
N THR A 99 3.04 8.41 -7.95
CA THR A 99 1.98 8.47 -8.96
C THR A 99 0.70 7.83 -8.39
N LEU A 100 -0.31 8.68 -8.16
CA LEU A 100 -1.58 8.34 -7.48
C LEU A 100 -2.77 8.51 -8.42
N LYS A 101 -2.59 8.30 -9.73
CA LYS A 101 -3.66 8.48 -10.72
C LYS A 101 -4.81 7.49 -10.45
N TYR A 102 -6.02 8.04 -10.27
CA TYR A 102 -7.23 7.25 -10.01
C TYR A 102 -7.15 6.37 -8.74
N THR A 103 -6.24 6.64 -7.83
CA THR A 103 -6.13 5.94 -6.54
C THR A 103 -7.35 6.26 -5.68
N ASN A 104 -7.89 5.25 -5.01
CA ASN A 104 -9.05 5.40 -4.13
C ASN A 104 -8.62 5.46 -2.66
N PHE A 105 -8.68 6.64 -2.04
CA PHE A 105 -8.43 6.89 -0.62
C PHE A 105 -9.74 7.05 0.20
N GLY A 106 -10.88 6.69 -0.35
CA GLY A 106 -12.16 6.87 0.36
C GLY A 106 -12.10 6.29 1.77
N GLU A 107 -12.63 7.02 2.76
CA GLU A 107 -12.66 6.60 4.17
C GLU A 107 -11.28 6.35 4.80
N ALA A 108 -10.17 6.63 4.13
CA ALA A 108 -8.82 6.46 4.69
C ALA A 108 -8.49 7.56 5.70
N ASN A 109 -7.58 7.26 6.61
CA ASN A 109 -6.98 8.25 7.49
C ASN A 109 -5.59 8.66 6.96
N LEU A 110 -5.49 9.87 6.45
CA LEU A 110 -4.26 10.47 5.90
C LEU A 110 -3.66 11.54 6.83
N SER A 111 -4.03 11.56 8.10
CA SER A 111 -3.53 12.58 9.04
C SER A 111 -2.00 12.65 8.99
N ASN A 112 -1.46 13.86 8.83
CA ASN A 112 -0.02 14.13 8.74
C ASN A 112 0.72 13.40 7.60
N ALA A 113 0.03 12.90 6.58
CA ALA A 113 0.66 12.34 5.40
C ALA A 113 1.33 13.43 4.56
N SER A 114 2.34 13.04 3.77
CA SER A 114 3.04 13.93 2.83
C SER A 114 2.77 13.55 1.39
N PHE A 115 2.46 14.54 0.54
CA PHE A 115 2.15 14.40 -0.88
C PHE A 115 2.97 15.36 -1.75
N VAL A 116 4.14 15.78 -1.28
CA VAL A 116 4.99 16.73 -2.02
C VAL A 116 5.31 16.15 -3.42
N ASP A 117 5.03 16.94 -4.47
CA ASP A 117 5.22 16.54 -5.87
C ASP A 117 4.46 15.27 -6.32
N ALA A 118 3.47 14.81 -5.56
CA ALA A 118 2.64 13.65 -5.94
C ALA A 118 1.71 13.97 -7.12
N LYS A 119 1.54 12.99 -8.02
CA LYS A 119 0.68 13.11 -9.22
C LYS A 119 -0.70 12.50 -8.94
N MET A 120 -1.67 13.32 -8.51
CA MET A 120 -2.97 12.87 -7.97
C MET A 120 -4.14 12.97 -8.95
N ARG A 121 -3.91 13.00 -10.26
CA ARG A 121 -5.01 13.12 -11.25
C ARG A 121 -6.05 12.02 -11.06
N GLY A 122 -7.31 12.41 -10.78
CA GLY A 122 -8.42 11.47 -10.62
C GLY A 122 -8.40 10.68 -9.30
N ALA A 123 -7.52 10.98 -8.37
CA ALA A 123 -7.53 10.39 -7.03
C ALA A 123 -8.82 10.76 -6.28
N ARG A 124 -9.36 9.83 -5.48
CA ARG A 124 -10.64 10.00 -4.76
C ARG A 124 -10.39 10.04 -3.26
N PHE A 125 -10.97 11.07 -2.60
CA PHE A 125 -10.81 11.36 -1.17
C PHE A 125 -12.17 11.48 -0.44
N HIS A 126 -13.16 10.68 -0.83
CA HIS A 126 -14.47 10.72 -0.19
C HIS A 126 -14.39 10.26 1.28
N ASN A 127 -14.92 11.09 2.21
CA ASN A 127 -14.85 10.83 3.66
C ASN A 127 -13.46 10.54 4.21
N THR A 128 -12.42 11.09 3.61
CA THR A 128 -11.03 10.90 4.01
C THR A 128 -10.64 11.93 5.06
N ASN A 129 -9.95 11.51 6.14
CA ASN A 129 -9.32 12.46 7.05
C ASN A 129 -8.00 12.96 6.46
N THR A 130 -7.90 14.26 6.28
CA THR A 130 -6.73 14.94 5.67
C THR A 130 -6.07 15.96 6.59
N ASP A 131 -6.28 15.86 7.90
CA ASP A 131 -5.72 16.79 8.88
C ASP A 131 -4.18 16.78 8.85
N GLY A 132 -3.58 17.95 8.71
CA GLY A 132 -2.12 18.10 8.77
C GLY A 132 -1.35 17.52 7.58
N ILE A 133 -2.01 17.24 6.44
CA ILE A 133 -1.29 16.80 5.23
C ILE A 133 -0.34 17.90 4.71
N ARG A 134 0.73 17.48 4.06
CA ARG A 134 1.67 18.35 3.34
C ARG A 134 1.59 18.04 1.83
N SER A 135 1.54 19.08 1.02
CA SER A 135 1.47 19.00 -0.45
C SER A 135 2.33 20.08 -1.09
#